data_90cf77bbef5b2d6bc8abe51c9976610c
#
_entry.id   90cf77bbef5b2d6bc8abe51c9976610c
#
_cell.length_a   1.000
_cell.length_b   1.000
_cell.length_c   1.000
_cell.angle_alpha   90.00
_cell.angle_beta   90.00
_cell.angle_gamma   90.00
#
_symmetry.space_group_name_H-M   'P 1'
#
loop_
_entity.id
_entity.type
_entity.pdbx_description
1 polymer ?
#
loop_
_entity_poly.entity_id
_entity_poly.type
_entity_poly.pdbx_seq_one_letter_code
_entity_poly.pdbx_strand_id
1 'polypeptide(L)'
;MLDDIIKERIKKLEELEKKGIDPYPEFCSRQFSLKQVLDNFNRWSKKKKKINVAGRIMAKRGHGGVIFADIKDEETKLQLVFKEDKLGKDSIQFFEKYFDMGDFIEASGALFITKSGEKSLLVSNFKLLAKSLRPLPKVWYGLEDIEERYRRRYLDLILNDEVKKRFILRSKIICLIREFLNKEDYLEVETPILQPIYGGANAQPFITELKALNTKLYLRIAPELYLKRLIIGGFNKVYEIGKNFRNEGIDREHNPEFSMLELYAAYQNANDLKTLIQKLITFIVKNLNKDLPKPITLPKKWQEVDYEKFLFQKTGLKLQDSKEEWFKKAIELKVEVDSKEEKEKIWDAIFKKFRTEIKGPTFIVNHPIEISPLAKKAKDIPTKVSRFQLIFKGWEIVNAFSELNNPLEQKQRFEIQAQKRTKGDLEAHPKDTEFIEALEYGMPPTAGLGLGIDRLVAVLTDAPSLKEVIFFPFMKPRK
;
A
#
# COMPACT_ATOMS: atom_id res chain seq x y z
N MET A 1 -30.96 4.38 -20.96
CA MET A 1 -29.87 5.41 -21.06
C MET A 1 -28.46 4.80 -21.13
N LEU A 2 -27.91 4.09 -20.09
CA LEU A 2 -26.58 3.46 -20.18
C LEU A 2 -26.56 2.31 -21.22
N ASP A 3 -27.55 1.44 -21.16
CA ASP A 3 -27.68 0.31 -22.08
C ASP A 3 -27.87 0.74 -23.55
N ASP A 4 -28.49 1.88 -23.77
CA ASP A 4 -28.67 2.42 -25.12
C ASP A 4 -27.35 2.90 -25.70
N ILE A 5 -26.49 3.55 -24.86
CA ILE A 5 -25.14 3.95 -25.28
C ILE A 5 -24.29 2.72 -25.58
N ILE A 6 -24.40 1.67 -24.76
CA ILE A 6 -23.67 0.43 -24.99
C ILE A 6 -24.12 -0.23 -26.30
N LYS A 7 -25.43 -0.33 -26.55
CA LYS A 7 -25.96 -0.87 -27.79
C LYS A 7 -25.51 -0.08 -29.01
N GLU A 8 -25.52 1.26 -28.93
CA GLU A 8 -25.03 2.11 -30.03
C GLU A 8 -23.54 1.85 -30.32
N ARG A 9 -22.72 1.74 -29.28
CA ARG A 9 -21.29 1.46 -29.44
C ARG A 9 -21.01 0.05 -29.96
N ILE A 10 -21.80 -0.94 -29.58
CA ILE A 10 -21.76 -2.30 -30.17
C ILE A 10 -22.10 -2.24 -31.65
N LYS A 11 -23.13 -1.49 -32.03
CA LYS A 11 -23.49 -1.31 -33.47
C LYS A 11 -22.32 -0.68 -34.23
N LYS A 12 -21.68 0.36 -33.70
CA LYS A 12 -20.50 0.97 -34.34
C LYS A 12 -19.34 -0.04 -34.45
N LEU A 13 -19.13 -0.90 -33.47
CA LEU A 13 -18.13 -1.95 -33.49
C LEU A 13 -18.43 -2.95 -34.64
N GLU A 14 -19.66 -3.45 -34.74
CA GLU A 14 -20.07 -4.35 -35.81
C GLU A 14 -19.96 -3.72 -37.21
N GLU A 15 -20.23 -2.41 -37.32
CA GLU A 15 -20.04 -1.66 -38.58
C GLU A 15 -18.56 -1.54 -38.97
N LEU A 16 -17.65 -1.39 -38.00
CA LEU A 16 -16.20 -1.37 -38.23
C LEU A 16 -15.70 -2.74 -38.72
N GLU A 17 -16.12 -3.84 -38.07
CA GLU A 17 -15.77 -5.21 -38.46
C GLU A 17 -16.26 -5.52 -39.89
N LYS A 18 -17.52 -5.16 -40.24
CA LYS A 18 -18.06 -5.31 -41.60
C LYS A 18 -17.25 -4.51 -42.64
N LYS A 19 -16.57 -3.45 -42.27
CA LYS A 19 -15.66 -2.67 -43.11
C LYS A 19 -14.23 -3.26 -43.18
N GLY A 20 -13.99 -4.40 -42.54
CA GLY A 20 -12.68 -5.04 -42.46
C GLY A 20 -11.69 -4.29 -41.55
N ILE A 21 -12.19 -3.45 -40.63
CA ILE A 21 -11.39 -2.72 -39.67
C ILE A 21 -11.43 -3.46 -38.33
N ASP A 22 -10.29 -3.94 -37.88
CA ASP A 22 -10.15 -4.57 -36.56
C ASP A 22 -10.23 -3.49 -35.47
N PRO A 23 -11.28 -3.54 -34.59
CA PRO A 23 -11.44 -2.57 -33.52
C PRO A 23 -10.56 -2.86 -32.29
N TYR A 24 -9.83 -3.99 -32.28
CA TYR A 24 -8.94 -4.42 -31.20
C TYR A 24 -7.62 -5.01 -31.74
N PRO A 25 -6.86 -4.27 -32.56
CA PRO A 25 -5.67 -4.80 -33.20
C PRO A 25 -4.59 -5.18 -32.16
N GLU A 26 -3.90 -6.28 -32.44
CA GLU A 26 -2.76 -6.75 -31.62
C GLU A 26 -1.59 -5.76 -31.62
N PHE A 27 -1.39 -5.04 -32.75
CA PHE A 27 -0.22 -4.21 -32.95
C PHE A 27 -0.52 -2.71 -32.85
N CYS A 28 0.37 -1.98 -32.17
CA CYS A 28 0.41 -0.53 -32.10
C CYS A 28 1.82 -0.01 -32.44
N SER A 29 1.89 0.97 -33.35
CA SER A 29 3.17 1.56 -33.80
C SER A 29 3.63 2.76 -32.95
N ARG A 30 3.17 2.88 -31.69
CA ARG A 30 3.57 3.94 -30.77
C ARG A 30 5.09 4.01 -30.65
N GLN A 31 5.67 5.18 -30.91
CA GLN A 31 7.12 5.41 -30.80
C GLN A 31 7.50 6.07 -29.47
N PHE A 32 6.64 6.95 -28.94
CA PHE A 32 6.95 7.79 -27.79
C PHE A 32 5.76 7.85 -26.82
N SER A 33 6.03 7.95 -25.52
CA SER A 33 5.03 8.35 -24.52
C SER A 33 4.63 9.81 -24.74
N LEU A 34 3.44 10.21 -24.30
CA LEU A 34 3.02 11.60 -24.40
C LEU A 34 3.94 12.53 -23.61
N LYS A 35 4.48 12.05 -22.49
CA LYS A 35 5.49 12.77 -21.70
C LYS A 35 6.75 13.04 -22.53
N GLN A 36 7.32 12.01 -23.18
CA GLN A 36 8.48 12.18 -24.05
C GLN A 36 8.23 13.18 -25.19
N VAL A 37 7.00 13.18 -25.72
CA VAL A 37 6.58 14.14 -26.76
C VAL A 37 6.60 15.56 -26.20
N LEU A 38 6.00 15.81 -25.03
CA LEU A 38 5.96 17.14 -24.43
C LEU A 38 7.34 17.62 -23.96
N ASP A 39 8.16 16.76 -23.40
CA ASP A 39 9.53 17.08 -22.97
C ASP A 39 10.42 17.50 -24.17
N ASN A 40 10.18 16.92 -25.36
CA ASN A 40 10.92 17.23 -26.58
C ASN A 40 10.15 18.12 -27.56
N PHE A 41 9.02 18.67 -27.15
CA PHE A 41 8.08 19.35 -28.06
C PHE A 41 8.72 20.41 -28.93
N ASN A 42 9.43 21.36 -28.33
CA ASN A 42 10.03 22.48 -29.06
C ASN A 42 11.07 22.04 -30.09
N ARG A 43 11.89 21.03 -29.74
CA ARG A 43 12.91 20.45 -30.63
C ARG A 43 12.28 19.73 -31.81
N TRP A 44 11.24 18.90 -31.56
CA TRP A 44 10.62 18.08 -32.60
C TRP A 44 9.66 18.89 -33.48
N SER A 45 8.98 19.90 -32.93
CA SER A 45 8.13 20.82 -33.69
C SER A 45 8.96 21.62 -34.71
N LYS A 46 10.10 22.22 -34.29
CA LYS A 46 11.01 22.95 -35.20
C LYS A 46 11.53 22.08 -36.34
N LYS A 47 11.83 20.79 -36.06
CA LYS A 47 12.30 19.82 -37.07
C LYS A 47 11.19 19.24 -37.93
N LYS A 48 9.92 19.59 -37.71
CA LYS A 48 8.74 19.02 -38.36
C LYS A 48 8.74 17.47 -38.30
N LYS A 49 9.26 16.89 -37.19
CA LYS A 49 9.38 15.47 -37.04
C LYS A 49 7.98 14.84 -37.04
N LYS A 50 7.73 13.87 -37.92
CA LYS A 50 6.53 13.03 -37.86
C LYS A 50 6.69 12.06 -36.69
N ILE A 51 5.74 12.05 -35.80
CA ILE A 51 5.74 11.18 -34.60
C ILE A 51 4.47 10.34 -34.56
N ASN A 52 4.54 9.19 -33.89
CA ASN A 52 3.43 8.30 -33.66
C ASN A 52 3.20 8.14 -32.17
N VAL A 53 1.98 8.43 -31.72
CA VAL A 53 1.53 8.40 -30.32
C VAL A 53 0.29 7.55 -30.19
N ALA A 54 0.03 7.08 -28.98
CA ALA A 54 -1.21 6.41 -28.63
C ALA A 54 -1.69 6.85 -27.25
N GLY A 55 -3.02 6.85 -27.06
CA GLY A 55 -3.61 7.20 -25.78
C GLY A 55 -5.13 7.00 -25.80
N ARG A 56 -5.74 7.15 -24.63
CA ARG A 56 -7.20 7.12 -24.48
C ARG A 56 -7.79 8.48 -24.76
N ILE A 57 -8.84 8.54 -25.55
CA ILE A 57 -9.61 9.77 -25.83
C ILE A 57 -10.36 10.17 -24.56
N MET A 58 -10.01 11.32 -24.00
CA MET A 58 -10.61 11.85 -22.78
C MET A 58 -11.62 12.97 -23.06
N ALA A 59 -11.43 13.69 -24.18
CA ALA A 59 -12.38 14.70 -24.64
C ALA A 59 -12.38 14.75 -26.15
N LYS A 60 -13.53 15.12 -26.72
CA LYS A 60 -13.73 15.34 -28.16
C LYS A 60 -14.61 16.57 -28.32
N ARG A 61 -14.17 17.52 -29.13
CA ARG A 61 -14.87 18.80 -29.39
C ARG A 61 -14.61 19.29 -30.82
N GLY A 62 -15.45 20.15 -31.29
CA GLY A 62 -15.42 20.65 -32.66
C GLY A 62 -16.47 20.00 -33.54
N HIS A 63 -16.73 20.59 -34.67
CA HIS A 63 -17.69 20.14 -35.66
C HIS A 63 -17.24 20.59 -37.04
N GLY A 64 -17.67 19.84 -38.07
CA GLY A 64 -17.32 20.17 -39.45
C GLY A 64 -15.82 19.96 -39.76
N GLY A 65 -15.17 20.90 -40.42
CA GLY A 65 -13.82 20.75 -40.98
C GLY A 65 -12.66 20.64 -39.96
N VAL A 66 -12.91 20.81 -38.62
CA VAL A 66 -11.85 20.73 -37.59
C VAL A 66 -12.38 20.08 -36.31
N ILE A 67 -11.75 18.97 -35.90
CA ILE A 67 -12.05 18.29 -34.66
C ILE A 67 -10.81 18.26 -33.76
N PHE A 68 -11.01 18.51 -32.48
CA PHE A 68 -10.01 18.42 -31.42
C PHE A 68 -10.33 17.21 -30.53
N ALA A 69 -9.34 16.39 -30.23
CA ALA A 69 -9.46 15.32 -29.25
C ALA A 69 -8.27 15.38 -28.28
N ASP A 70 -8.56 15.31 -26.98
CA ASP A 70 -7.52 15.22 -25.97
C ASP A 70 -7.29 13.74 -25.68
N ILE A 71 -6.09 13.26 -25.91
CA ILE A 71 -5.69 11.91 -25.52
C ILE A 71 -4.83 11.94 -24.26
N LYS A 72 -4.95 10.87 -23.49
CA LYS A 72 -4.18 10.68 -22.25
C LYS A 72 -3.53 9.29 -22.26
N ASP A 73 -2.26 9.22 -21.90
CA ASP A 73 -1.61 7.96 -21.54
C ASP A 73 -1.50 7.83 -20.01
N GLU A 74 -0.36 7.51 -19.45
CA GLU A 74 -0.21 7.27 -18.02
C GLU A 74 -0.54 8.50 -17.15
N GLU A 75 0.13 9.61 -17.39
CA GLU A 75 -0.02 10.86 -16.60
C GLU A 75 -0.22 12.11 -17.47
N THR A 76 0.03 11.99 -18.78
CA THR A 76 0.19 13.13 -19.67
C THR A 76 -0.96 13.20 -20.66
N LYS A 77 -1.37 14.42 -20.97
CA LYS A 77 -2.37 14.72 -22.02
C LYS A 77 -1.70 15.37 -23.20
N LEU A 78 -2.19 15.07 -24.40
CA LEU A 78 -1.81 15.73 -25.63
C LEU A 78 -3.07 15.98 -26.47
N GLN A 79 -3.17 17.17 -27.03
CA GLN A 79 -4.26 17.48 -27.95
C GLN A 79 -3.93 16.96 -29.35
N LEU A 80 -4.87 16.24 -29.95
CA LEU A 80 -4.89 15.87 -31.36
C LEU A 80 -5.76 16.85 -32.11
N VAL A 81 -5.32 17.30 -33.31
CA VAL A 81 -6.09 18.18 -34.18
C VAL A 81 -6.29 17.48 -35.53
N PHE A 82 -7.53 17.19 -35.83
CA PHE A 82 -7.95 16.62 -37.11
C PHE A 82 -8.50 17.72 -37.99
N LYS A 83 -7.93 17.89 -39.20
CA LYS A 83 -8.33 18.91 -40.16
C LYS A 83 -8.70 18.27 -41.49
N GLU A 84 -9.81 18.71 -42.06
CA GLU A 84 -10.32 18.22 -43.33
C GLU A 84 -9.35 18.44 -44.49
N ASP A 85 -8.65 19.61 -44.52
CA ASP A 85 -7.62 19.91 -45.51
C ASP A 85 -6.39 18.99 -45.47
N LYS A 86 -6.21 18.21 -44.39
CA LYS A 86 -5.09 17.27 -44.21
C LYS A 86 -5.49 15.80 -44.32
N LEU A 87 -6.70 15.45 -43.90
CA LEU A 87 -7.17 14.06 -43.79
C LEU A 87 -8.22 13.70 -44.84
N GLY A 88 -8.84 14.68 -45.46
CA GLY A 88 -10.00 14.52 -46.34
C GLY A 88 -11.30 14.39 -45.53
N LYS A 89 -12.43 14.71 -46.19
CA LYS A 89 -13.76 14.76 -45.60
C LYS A 89 -14.20 13.37 -45.03
N ASP A 90 -13.93 12.32 -45.77
CA ASP A 90 -14.31 10.96 -45.36
C ASP A 90 -13.62 10.52 -44.05
N SER A 91 -12.34 10.87 -43.89
CA SER A 91 -11.60 10.56 -42.66
C SER A 91 -12.13 11.35 -41.46
N ILE A 92 -12.53 12.59 -41.64
CA ILE A 92 -13.14 13.41 -40.59
C ILE A 92 -14.50 12.80 -40.17
N GLN A 93 -15.36 12.48 -41.15
CA GLN A 93 -16.63 11.85 -40.87
C GLN A 93 -16.46 10.47 -40.20
N PHE A 94 -15.48 9.70 -40.67
CA PHE A 94 -15.14 8.42 -40.04
C PHE A 94 -14.74 8.58 -38.57
N PHE A 95 -13.83 9.53 -38.26
CA PHE A 95 -13.45 9.83 -36.89
C PHE A 95 -14.64 10.31 -36.06
N GLU A 96 -15.47 11.19 -36.61
CA GLU A 96 -16.63 11.73 -35.92
C GLU A 96 -17.66 10.65 -35.57
N LYS A 97 -17.91 9.73 -36.50
CA LYS A 97 -18.92 8.65 -36.37
C LYS A 97 -18.44 7.54 -35.42
N TYR A 98 -17.22 7.05 -35.57
CA TYR A 98 -16.79 5.79 -34.96
C TYR A 98 -15.95 5.93 -33.70
N PHE A 99 -15.36 7.11 -33.45
CA PHE A 99 -14.53 7.30 -32.25
C PHE A 99 -15.30 8.03 -31.15
N ASP A 100 -15.36 7.40 -30.01
CA ASP A 100 -16.06 7.91 -28.82
C ASP A 100 -15.05 8.23 -27.69
N MET A 101 -15.48 9.04 -26.71
CA MET A 101 -14.71 9.22 -25.48
C MET A 101 -14.56 7.86 -24.77
N GLY A 102 -13.34 7.57 -24.32
CA GLY A 102 -12.95 6.30 -23.74
C GLY A 102 -12.21 5.37 -24.69
N ASP A 103 -12.34 5.52 -26.01
CA ASP A 103 -11.61 4.73 -27.01
C ASP A 103 -10.10 4.96 -26.92
N PHE A 104 -9.33 3.94 -27.29
CA PHE A 104 -7.89 4.12 -27.51
C PHE A 104 -7.61 4.36 -28.99
N ILE A 105 -6.77 5.35 -29.23
CA ILE A 105 -6.39 5.76 -30.58
C ILE A 105 -4.85 5.77 -30.72
N GLU A 106 -4.37 5.34 -31.87
CA GLU A 106 -3.05 5.66 -32.38
C GLU A 106 -3.19 6.81 -33.38
N ALA A 107 -2.31 7.81 -33.29
CA ALA A 107 -2.29 8.94 -34.20
C ALA A 107 -0.86 9.31 -34.58
N SER A 108 -0.63 9.56 -35.87
CA SER A 108 0.65 10.08 -36.37
C SER A 108 0.48 11.45 -36.98
N GLY A 109 1.50 12.29 -36.84
CA GLY A 109 1.45 13.64 -37.38
C GLY A 109 2.64 14.50 -36.99
N ALA A 110 2.49 15.81 -37.18
CA ALA A 110 3.51 16.82 -36.85
C ALA A 110 3.06 17.64 -35.63
N LEU A 111 4.01 18.00 -34.79
CA LEU A 111 3.76 18.87 -33.65
C LEU A 111 3.64 20.33 -34.05
N PHE A 112 2.68 21.04 -33.49
CA PHE A 112 2.51 22.48 -33.67
C PHE A 112 1.86 23.12 -32.46
N ILE A 113 1.90 24.42 -32.36
CA ILE A 113 1.19 25.20 -31.35
C ILE A 113 -0.03 25.83 -32.01
N THR A 114 -1.21 25.64 -31.40
CA THR A 114 -2.44 26.27 -31.88
C THR A 114 -2.43 27.79 -31.71
N LYS A 115 -3.39 28.50 -32.31
CA LYS A 115 -3.51 29.96 -32.12
C LYS A 115 -3.76 30.35 -30.65
N SER A 116 -4.36 29.45 -29.88
CA SER A 116 -4.58 29.62 -28.42
C SER A 116 -3.39 29.20 -27.53
N GLY A 117 -2.24 28.83 -28.14
CA GLY A 117 -1.04 28.45 -27.39
C GLY A 117 -0.96 26.98 -26.98
N GLU A 118 -1.92 26.13 -27.35
CA GLU A 118 -1.96 24.74 -26.96
C GLU A 118 -1.01 23.85 -27.77
N LYS A 119 -0.18 23.06 -27.08
CA LYS A 119 0.73 22.10 -27.71
C LYS A 119 -0.05 20.94 -28.30
N SER A 120 0.01 20.74 -29.61
CA SER A 120 -0.87 19.82 -30.31
C SER A 120 -0.14 18.98 -31.36
N LEU A 121 -0.74 17.85 -31.73
CA LEU A 121 -0.35 17.03 -32.88
C LEU A 121 -1.35 17.28 -34.00
N LEU A 122 -0.90 17.81 -35.15
CA LEU A 122 -1.68 17.84 -36.37
C LEU A 122 -1.68 16.44 -36.98
N VAL A 123 -2.82 15.79 -36.92
CA VAL A 123 -2.96 14.41 -37.34
C VAL A 123 -2.88 14.27 -38.87
N SER A 124 -2.06 13.33 -39.32
CA SER A 124 -1.96 12.93 -40.74
C SER A 124 -2.41 11.51 -41.01
N ASN A 125 -2.48 10.68 -39.96
CA ASN A 125 -3.05 9.33 -40.00
C ASN A 125 -3.46 8.89 -38.59
N PHE A 126 -4.47 8.04 -38.48
CA PHE A 126 -4.95 7.49 -37.22
C PHE A 126 -5.60 6.13 -37.39
N LYS A 127 -5.62 5.34 -36.32
CA LYS A 127 -6.37 4.08 -36.25
C LYS A 127 -6.93 3.84 -34.86
N LEU A 128 -8.01 3.07 -34.79
CA LEU A 128 -8.56 2.60 -33.56
C LEU A 128 -7.66 1.50 -32.97
N LEU A 129 -7.41 1.53 -31.65
CA LEU A 129 -6.67 0.51 -30.94
C LEU A 129 -7.55 -0.31 -29.98
N ALA A 130 -8.58 0.34 -29.42
CA ALA A 130 -9.58 -0.38 -28.63
C ALA A 130 -10.87 0.44 -28.55
N LYS A 131 -12.00 -0.18 -28.92
CA LYS A 131 -13.32 0.40 -28.76
C LYS A 131 -13.81 0.28 -27.33
N SER A 132 -14.13 1.40 -26.71
CA SER A 132 -14.75 1.44 -25.37
C SER A 132 -16.26 1.27 -25.50
N LEU A 133 -16.80 0.17 -25.00
CA LEU A 133 -18.25 -0.07 -25.07
C LEU A 133 -19.01 0.68 -23.97
N ARG A 134 -18.40 0.90 -22.80
CA ARG A 134 -19.01 1.67 -21.72
C ARG A 134 -18.52 3.11 -21.75
N PRO A 135 -19.42 4.12 -21.62
CA PRO A 135 -18.99 5.50 -21.51
C PRO A 135 -18.22 5.71 -20.18
N LEU A 136 -17.22 6.57 -20.21
CA LEU A 136 -16.61 7.04 -18.97
C LEU A 136 -17.67 7.84 -18.18
N PRO A 137 -17.69 7.73 -16.84
CA PRO A 137 -18.47 8.63 -16.02
C PRO A 137 -18.16 10.08 -16.36
N LYS A 138 -19.12 11.00 -16.17
CA LYS A 138 -18.92 12.43 -16.48
C LYS A 138 -17.67 12.95 -15.77
N VAL A 139 -16.67 13.32 -16.56
CA VAL A 139 -15.32 13.71 -16.10
C VAL A 139 -15.34 14.91 -15.14
N TRP A 140 -16.39 15.75 -15.19
CA TRP A 140 -16.53 16.96 -14.40
C TRP A 140 -16.78 16.73 -12.90
N TYR A 141 -17.36 15.57 -12.54
CA TYR A 141 -17.70 15.26 -11.14
C TYR A 141 -16.87 14.11 -10.56
N GLY A 142 -16.05 13.41 -11.39
CA GLY A 142 -15.31 12.21 -10.97
C GLY A 142 -16.24 11.07 -10.53
N LEU A 143 -15.70 10.14 -9.78
CA LEU A 143 -16.48 9.20 -8.97
C LEU A 143 -16.57 9.83 -7.57
N GLU A 144 -17.69 10.48 -7.24
CA GLU A 144 -17.90 11.14 -5.95
C GLU A 144 -18.06 10.12 -4.81
N ASP A 145 -18.71 8.99 -5.11
CA ASP A 145 -18.89 7.92 -4.14
C ASP A 145 -17.56 7.18 -3.91
N ILE A 146 -17.06 7.33 -2.68
CA ILE A 146 -15.81 6.74 -2.20
C ILE A 146 -15.85 5.20 -2.32
N GLU A 147 -17.00 4.58 -2.05
CA GLU A 147 -17.14 3.12 -2.15
C GLU A 147 -17.04 2.65 -3.60
N GLU A 148 -17.69 3.34 -4.54
CA GLU A 148 -17.58 3.04 -5.96
C GLU A 148 -16.14 3.24 -6.47
N ARG A 149 -15.40 4.24 -5.98
CA ARG A 149 -13.97 4.42 -6.29
C ARG A 149 -13.14 3.21 -5.89
N TYR A 150 -13.41 2.62 -4.74
CA TYR A 150 -12.67 1.43 -4.29
C TYR A 150 -13.06 0.18 -5.07
N ARG A 151 -14.35 0.00 -5.36
CA ARG A 151 -14.87 -1.15 -6.13
C ARG A 151 -14.47 -1.11 -7.59
N ARG A 152 -14.44 0.08 -8.18
CA ARG A 152 -14.09 0.33 -9.57
C ARG A 152 -12.80 1.12 -9.69
N ARG A 153 -11.77 0.65 -9.02
CA ARG A 153 -10.46 1.33 -8.95
C ARG A 153 -9.91 1.67 -10.35
N TYR A 154 -10.17 0.84 -11.36
CA TYR A 154 -9.78 1.14 -12.74
C TYR A 154 -10.41 2.42 -13.28
N LEU A 155 -11.66 2.76 -12.92
CA LEU A 155 -12.28 4.04 -13.26
C LEU A 155 -11.67 5.20 -12.45
N ASP A 156 -11.44 4.98 -11.16
CA ASP A 156 -10.80 5.95 -10.29
C ASP A 156 -9.39 6.33 -10.83
N LEU A 157 -8.61 5.34 -11.28
CA LEU A 157 -7.30 5.56 -11.91
C LEU A 157 -7.36 6.28 -13.28
N ILE A 158 -8.45 6.13 -14.03
CA ILE A 158 -8.66 6.86 -15.29
C ILE A 158 -8.98 8.32 -15.01
N LEU A 159 -9.82 8.59 -14.00
CA LEU A 159 -10.41 9.91 -13.76
C LEU A 159 -9.61 10.78 -12.78
N ASN A 160 -8.92 10.16 -11.79
CA ASN A 160 -8.24 10.84 -10.69
C ASN A 160 -6.71 10.66 -10.77
N ASP A 161 -6.02 11.67 -11.27
CA ASP A 161 -4.56 11.65 -11.40
C ASP A 161 -3.86 11.55 -10.04
N GLU A 162 -4.41 12.16 -8.99
CA GLU A 162 -3.86 12.11 -7.64
C GLU A 162 -3.85 10.68 -7.07
N VAL A 163 -4.87 9.88 -7.40
CA VAL A 163 -4.92 8.46 -7.01
C VAL A 163 -3.79 7.69 -7.70
N LYS A 164 -3.60 7.92 -9.01
CA LYS A 164 -2.50 7.29 -9.76
C LYS A 164 -1.13 7.67 -9.21
N LYS A 165 -0.90 8.97 -8.94
CA LYS A 165 0.34 9.46 -8.33
C LYS A 165 0.63 8.77 -6.98
N ARG A 166 -0.40 8.56 -6.14
CA ARG A 166 -0.25 7.87 -4.86
C ARG A 166 0.30 6.45 -5.02
N PHE A 167 -0.19 5.71 -6.01
CA PHE A 167 0.31 4.36 -6.29
C PHE A 167 1.72 4.35 -6.89
N ILE A 168 2.05 5.34 -7.71
CA ILE A 168 3.44 5.53 -8.19
C ILE A 168 4.37 5.83 -7.01
N LEU A 169 3.94 6.71 -6.09
CA LEU A 169 4.70 6.99 -4.86
C LEU A 169 4.87 5.73 -4.00
N ARG A 170 3.83 4.90 -3.86
CA ARG A 170 3.94 3.61 -3.17
C ARG A 170 5.07 2.75 -3.74
N SER A 171 5.13 2.60 -5.06
CA SER A 171 6.19 1.83 -5.72
C SER A 171 7.57 2.46 -5.49
N LYS A 172 7.69 3.78 -5.59
CA LYS A 172 8.95 4.50 -5.29
C LYS A 172 9.38 4.31 -3.84
N ILE A 173 8.47 4.35 -2.88
CA ILE A 173 8.76 4.11 -1.44
C ILE A 173 9.37 2.71 -1.26
N ILE A 174 8.76 1.69 -1.85
CA ILE A 174 9.27 0.31 -1.76
C ILE A 174 10.66 0.19 -2.39
N CYS A 175 10.89 0.80 -3.54
CA CYS A 175 12.22 0.82 -4.17
C CYS A 175 13.27 1.49 -3.27
N LEU A 176 12.93 2.63 -2.63
CA LEU A 176 13.83 3.33 -1.71
C LEU A 176 14.10 2.53 -0.42
N ILE A 177 13.13 1.79 0.09
CA ILE A 177 13.33 0.86 1.22
C ILE A 177 14.39 -0.18 0.83
N ARG A 178 14.25 -0.84 -0.31
CA ARG A 178 15.23 -1.82 -0.81
C ARG A 178 16.61 -1.22 -1.01
N GLU A 179 16.67 -0.05 -1.67
CA GLU A 179 17.94 0.66 -1.88
C GLU A 179 18.64 0.97 -0.56
N PHE A 180 17.91 1.44 0.44
CA PHE A 180 18.47 1.76 1.76
C PHE A 180 18.96 0.51 2.48
N LEU A 181 18.14 -0.55 2.55
CA LEU A 181 18.49 -1.78 3.26
C LEU A 181 19.67 -2.51 2.61
N ASN A 182 19.74 -2.52 1.29
CA ASN A 182 20.89 -3.09 0.57
C ASN A 182 22.21 -2.33 0.87
N LYS A 183 22.13 -1.00 1.06
CA LYS A 183 23.29 -0.18 1.48
C LYS A 183 23.69 -0.41 2.94
N GLU A 184 22.79 -0.89 3.77
CA GLU A 184 23.04 -1.24 5.17
C GLU A 184 23.36 -2.74 5.33
N ASP A 185 23.68 -3.44 4.22
CA ASP A 185 24.08 -4.85 4.14
C ASP A 185 23.01 -5.85 4.60
N TYR A 186 21.73 -5.53 4.44
CA TYR A 186 20.64 -6.49 4.65
C TYR A 186 20.40 -7.31 3.38
N LEU A 187 20.25 -8.62 3.53
CA LEU A 187 19.88 -9.55 2.46
C LEU A 187 18.35 -9.66 2.35
N GLU A 188 17.79 -9.40 1.17
CA GLU A 188 16.36 -9.69 0.91
C GLU A 188 16.18 -11.21 0.76
N VAL A 189 15.22 -11.77 1.46
CA VAL A 189 14.89 -13.20 1.44
C VAL A 189 13.40 -13.41 1.29
N GLU A 190 13.01 -14.62 0.93
CA GLU A 190 11.60 -15.05 0.88
C GLU A 190 11.42 -16.27 1.79
N THR A 191 10.37 -16.23 2.61
CA THR A 191 9.98 -17.32 3.50
C THR A 191 8.57 -17.82 3.18
N PRO A 192 8.16 -19.02 3.63
CA PRO A 192 6.87 -19.58 3.27
C PRO A 192 5.67 -18.71 3.66
N ILE A 193 4.76 -18.49 2.69
CA ILE A 193 3.44 -17.89 2.93
C ILE A 193 2.49 -18.95 3.52
N LEU A 194 2.55 -20.19 3.02
CA LEU A 194 1.80 -21.31 3.57
C LEU A 194 2.62 -21.97 4.68
N GLN A 195 2.11 -21.95 5.90
CA GLN A 195 2.83 -22.40 7.07
C GLN A 195 2.06 -23.54 7.78
N PRO A 196 2.73 -24.59 8.25
CA PRO A 196 2.09 -25.65 9.06
C PRO A 196 1.67 -25.14 10.44
N ILE A 197 2.42 -24.17 10.99
CA ILE A 197 2.13 -23.49 12.25
C ILE A 197 2.30 -21.99 11.99
N TYR A 198 1.32 -21.18 12.37
CA TYR A 198 1.41 -19.73 12.28
C TYR A 198 1.98 -19.12 13.56
N GLY A 199 2.63 -17.96 13.46
CA GLY A 199 3.21 -17.29 14.61
C GLY A 199 3.81 -15.93 14.26
N GLY A 200 4.47 -15.28 15.23
CA GLY A 200 5.11 -13.98 15.04
C GLY A 200 4.20 -12.77 15.29
N ALA A 201 2.90 -12.97 15.52
CA ALA A 201 1.95 -11.89 15.85
C ALA A 201 0.76 -12.44 16.64
N ASN A 202 0.05 -11.55 17.35
CA ASN A 202 -1.25 -11.88 17.94
C ASN A 202 -2.32 -11.59 16.90
N ALA A 203 -2.76 -12.61 16.17
CA ALA A 203 -3.74 -12.49 15.10
C ALA A 203 -4.38 -13.84 14.75
N GLN A 204 -5.58 -13.82 14.20
CA GLN A 204 -6.22 -15.02 13.66
C GLN A 204 -5.71 -15.29 12.23
N PRO A 205 -5.29 -16.54 11.91
CA PRO A 205 -4.88 -16.91 10.56
C PRO A 205 -6.07 -17.25 9.67
N PHE A 206 -5.88 -17.12 8.35
CA PHE A 206 -6.69 -17.85 7.37
C PHE A 206 -6.20 -19.29 7.28
N ILE A 207 -7.13 -20.22 7.13
CA ILE A 207 -6.90 -21.65 7.11
C ILE A 207 -7.13 -22.18 5.69
N THR A 208 -6.26 -23.07 5.24
CA THR A 208 -6.39 -23.79 3.97
C THR A 208 -5.95 -25.25 4.12
N GLU A 209 -6.07 -26.03 3.06
CA GLU A 209 -5.70 -27.45 3.04
C GLU A 209 -4.78 -27.73 1.85
N LEU A 210 -3.68 -28.42 2.09
CA LEU A 210 -2.82 -28.98 1.06
C LEU A 210 -3.33 -30.38 0.71
N LYS A 211 -4.13 -30.48 -0.35
CA LYS A 211 -4.78 -31.73 -0.78
C LYS A 211 -3.79 -32.88 -1.00
N ALA A 212 -2.62 -32.61 -1.59
CA ALA A 212 -1.61 -33.62 -1.89
C ALA A 212 -1.11 -34.38 -0.63
N LEU A 213 -1.15 -33.73 0.53
CA LEU A 213 -0.70 -34.29 1.80
C LEU A 213 -1.83 -34.46 2.82
N ASN A 214 -3.06 -34.10 2.44
CA ASN A 214 -4.22 -34.05 3.34
C ASN A 214 -3.88 -33.32 4.65
N THR A 215 -3.21 -32.16 4.53
CA THR A 215 -2.64 -31.42 5.66
C THR A 215 -3.19 -30.02 5.71
N LYS A 216 -3.59 -29.61 6.92
CA LYS A 216 -4.04 -28.23 7.20
C LYS A 216 -2.85 -27.28 7.20
N LEU A 217 -2.98 -26.18 6.48
CA LEU A 217 -2.01 -25.10 6.44
C LEU A 217 -2.67 -23.76 6.79
N TYR A 218 -1.84 -22.80 7.10
CA TYR A 218 -2.24 -21.43 7.44
C TYR A 218 -1.55 -20.43 6.53
N LEU A 219 -2.27 -19.41 6.08
CA LEU A 219 -1.64 -18.25 5.50
C LEU A 219 -0.91 -17.49 6.62
N ARG A 220 0.35 -17.13 6.41
CA ARG A 220 1.20 -16.49 7.42
C ARG A 220 0.58 -15.19 7.95
N ILE A 221 0.65 -14.99 9.25
CA ILE A 221 0.31 -13.74 9.92
C ILE A 221 1.52 -12.81 10.06
N ALA A 222 2.74 -13.40 10.01
CA ALA A 222 4.05 -12.75 10.03
C ALA A 222 5.12 -13.73 9.53
N PRO A 223 6.25 -13.29 8.93
CA PRO A 223 7.40 -14.13 8.58
C PRO A 223 8.39 -14.28 9.77
N GLU A 224 8.17 -13.66 10.91
CA GLU A 224 9.06 -13.49 12.06
C GLU A 224 9.82 -14.76 12.44
N LEU A 225 9.09 -15.86 12.71
CA LEU A 225 9.74 -17.09 13.23
C LEU A 225 10.65 -17.75 12.20
N TYR A 226 10.34 -17.60 10.89
CA TYR A 226 11.21 -18.09 9.82
C TYR A 226 12.46 -17.21 9.64
N LEU A 227 12.31 -15.89 9.70
CA LEU A 227 13.45 -14.98 9.60
C LEU A 227 14.43 -15.15 10.78
N LYS A 228 13.92 -15.41 11.99
CA LYS A 228 14.76 -15.76 13.15
C LYS A 228 15.52 -17.07 12.95
N ARG A 229 14.91 -18.09 12.31
CA ARG A 229 15.62 -19.32 11.96
C ARG A 229 16.76 -19.08 10.96
N LEU A 230 16.65 -18.11 10.06
CA LEU A 230 17.75 -17.69 9.20
C LEU A 230 18.90 -17.05 9.99
N ILE A 231 18.59 -16.25 11.01
CA ILE A 231 19.61 -15.71 11.91
C ILE A 231 20.33 -16.83 12.69
N ILE A 232 19.57 -17.81 13.20
CA ILE A 232 20.15 -19.02 13.83
C ILE A 232 21.03 -19.78 12.84
N GLY A 233 20.62 -19.85 11.57
CA GLY A 233 21.34 -20.48 10.48
C GLY A 233 22.61 -19.73 10.03
N GLY A 234 22.93 -18.56 10.65
CA GLY A 234 24.17 -17.82 10.44
C GLY A 234 24.07 -16.58 9.54
N PHE A 235 22.89 -16.18 9.07
CA PHE A 235 22.74 -14.89 8.41
C PHE A 235 22.80 -13.75 9.44
N ASN A 236 23.57 -12.71 9.16
CA ASN A 236 23.73 -11.59 10.09
C ASN A 236 22.57 -10.58 9.99
N LYS A 237 22.10 -10.28 8.78
CA LYS A 237 21.05 -9.29 8.52
C LYS A 237 20.18 -9.77 7.38
N VAL A 238 18.91 -9.96 7.65
CA VAL A 238 17.92 -10.39 6.64
C VAL A 238 16.69 -9.48 6.67
N TYR A 239 16.02 -9.32 5.54
CA TYR A 239 14.71 -8.71 5.48
C TYR A 239 13.82 -9.39 4.44
N GLU A 240 12.52 -9.26 4.62
CA GLU A 240 11.51 -9.69 3.66
C GLU A 240 10.46 -8.59 3.50
N ILE A 241 10.11 -8.28 2.24
CA ILE A 241 8.95 -7.46 1.89
C ILE A 241 7.90 -8.38 1.29
N GLY A 242 6.81 -8.62 2.02
CA GLY A 242 5.80 -9.56 1.58
C GLY A 242 4.40 -9.27 2.08
N LYS A 243 3.46 -10.12 1.64
CA LYS A 243 2.09 -10.12 2.12
C LYS A 243 1.95 -10.94 3.38
N ASN A 244 1.21 -10.38 4.34
CA ASN A 244 0.72 -11.07 5.53
C ASN A 244 -0.80 -11.07 5.54
N PHE A 245 -1.39 -12.03 6.23
CA PHE A 245 -2.82 -12.30 6.20
C PHE A 245 -3.34 -12.45 7.63
N ARG A 246 -4.29 -11.59 8.02
CA ARG A 246 -4.93 -11.64 9.33
C ARG A 246 -6.44 -11.64 9.16
N ASN A 247 -7.08 -12.68 9.68
CA ASN A 247 -8.54 -12.86 9.61
C ASN A 247 -9.24 -12.07 10.72
N GLU A 248 -9.11 -10.75 10.63
CA GLU A 248 -9.61 -9.79 11.60
C GLU A 248 -10.62 -8.83 10.95
N GLY A 249 -11.07 -7.82 11.72
CA GLY A 249 -11.96 -6.79 11.22
C GLY A 249 -11.36 -5.95 10.09
N ILE A 250 -12.23 -5.38 9.26
CA ILE A 250 -11.86 -4.44 8.19
C ILE A 250 -12.28 -3.04 8.61
N ASP A 251 -11.30 -2.18 8.83
CA ASP A 251 -11.55 -0.79 9.21
C ASP A 251 -10.66 0.21 8.43
N ARG A 252 -10.42 1.37 9.00
CA ARG A 252 -9.55 2.40 8.42
C ARG A 252 -8.08 1.95 8.35
N GLU A 253 -7.62 1.15 9.33
CA GLU A 253 -6.21 0.82 9.58
C GLU A 253 -5.90 -0.66 9.36
N HIS A 254 -6.93 -1.48 9.09
CA HIS A 254 -6.81 -2.94 8.93
C HIS A 254 -7.43 -3.41 7.62
N ASN A 255 -6.69 -4.25 6.92
CA ASN A 255 -7.13 -4.99 5.74
C ASN A 255 -6.65 -6.44 5.90
N PRO A 256 -7.47 -7.44 5.58
CA PRO A 256 -7.12 -8.86 5.81
C PRO A 256 -5.81 -9.30 5.16
N GLU A 257 -5.47 -8.69 4.04
CA GLU A 257 -4.21 -8.85 3.32
C GLU A 257 -3.49 -7.50 3.26
N PHE A 258 -2.25 -7.42 3.73
CA PHE A 258 -1.48 -6.19 3.78
C PHE A 258 0.00 -6.45 3.50
N SER A 259 0.72 -5.39 3.11
CA SER A 259 2.15 -5.46 2.82
C SER A 259 2.97 -5.01 4.03
N MET A 260 3.97 -5.80 4.38
CA MET A 260 4.87 -5.55 5.50
C MET A 260 6.33 -5.73 5.08
N LEU A 261 7.22 -4.92 5.63
CA LEU A 261 8.63 -5.19 5.71
C LEU A 261 8.89 -5.77 7.10
N GLU A 262 9.54 -6.92 7.17
CA GLU A 262 10.18 -7.40 8.39
C GLU A 262 11.67 -7.57 8.19
N LEU A 263 12.47 -7.18 9.18
CA LEU A 263 13.93 -7.33 9.17
C LEU A 263 14.45 -7.77 10.53
N TYR A 264 15.56 -8.51 10.49
CA TYR A 264 16.24 -9.04 11.67
C TYR A 264 17.74 -8.85 11.51
N ALA A 265 18.40 -8.41 12.59
CA ALA A 265 19.85 -8.20 12.61
C ALA A 265 20.48 -8.81 13.86
N ALA A 266 21.42 -9.72 13.65
CA ALA A 266 22.26 -10.27 14.69
C ALA A 266 23.20 -9.19 15.25
N TYR A 267 23.57 -9.32 16.53
CA TYR A 267 24.47 -8.44 17.26
C TYR A 267 23.97 -6.99 17.39
N GLN A 268 22.66 -6.78 17.18
CA GLN A 268 21.97 -5.50 17.35
C GLN A 268 20.89 -5.59 18.42
N ASN A 269 20.42 -4.42 18.87
CA ASN A 269 19.37 -4.25 19.87
C ASN A 269 18.31 -3.23 19.40
N ALA A 270 17.26 -3.05 20.18
CA ALA A 270 16.15 -2.13 19.83
C ALA A 270 16.61 -0.68 19.61
N ASN A 271 17.67 -0.18 20.27
CA ASN A 271 18.18 1.18 20.07
C ASN A 271 18.87 1.33 18.71
N ASP A 272 19.56 0.28 18.26
CA ASP A 272 20.16 0.27 16.91
C ASP A 272 19.07 0.35 15.85
N LEU A 273 17.95 -0.39 16.03
CA LEU A 273 16.81 -0.32 15.13
C LEU A 273 16.07 1.03 15.19
N LYS A 274 15.99 1.71 16.35
CA LYS A 274 15.49 3.10 16.42
C LYS A 274 16.29 4.02 15.50
N THR A 275 17.62 3.89 15.54
CA THR A 275 18.52 4.67 14.69
C THR A 275 18.34 4.31 13.21
N LEU A 276 18.25 3.02 12.89
CA LEU A 276 18.05 2.52 11.52
C LEU A 276 16.75 3.08 10.92
N ILE A 277 15.62 2.96 11.63
CA ILE A 277 14.33 3.41 11.13
C ILE A 277 14.23 4.93 10.97
N GLN A 278 14.89 5.67 11.87
CA GLN A 278 14.96 7.12 11.74
C GLN A 278 15.73 7.53 10.47
N LYS A 279 16.86 6.86 10.19
CA LYS A 279 17.63 7.04 8.94
C LYS A 279 16.81 6.65 7.72
N LEU A 280 16.15 5.50 7.73
CA LEU A 280 15.31 5.01 6.61
C LEU A 280 14.21 5.99 6.26
N ILE A 281 13.40 6.42 7.24
CA ILE A 281 12.30 7.36 6.97
C ILE A 281 12.83 8.71 6.51
N THR A 282 13.94 9.19 7.09
CA THR A 282 14.60 10.43 6.64
C THR A 282 15.08 10.30 5.20
N PHE A 283 15.68 9.17 4.84
CA PHE A 283 16.12 8.87 3.48
C PHE A 283 14.94 8.89 2.49
N ILE A 284 13.84 8.22 2.80
CA ILE A 284 12.64 8.19 1.96
C ILE A 284 12.07 9.59 1.77
N VAL A 285 11.86 10.34 2.87
CA VAL A 285 11.30 11.69 2.81
C VAL A 285 12.22 12.61 2.01
N LYS A 286 13.54 12.58 2.23
CA LYS A 286 14.50 13.40 1.48
C LYS A 286 14.41 13.18 -0.04
N ASN A 287 14.25 11.94 -0.47
CA ASN A 287 14.19 11.59 -1.90
C ASN A 287 12.83 11.89 -2.55
N LEU A 288 11.73 11.86 -1.79
CA LEU A 288 10.38 11.99 -2.33
C LEU A 288 9.67 13.30 -1.97
N ASN A 289 10.24 14.16 -1.14
CA ASN A 289 9.52 15.29 -0.55
C ASN A 289 8.87 16.24 -1.58
N LYS A 290 9.49 16.38 -2.75
CA LYS A 290 8.95 17.19 -3.88
C LYS A 290 7.77 16.51 -4.59
N ASP A 291 7.69 15.19 -4.52
CA ASP A 291 6.65 14.39 -5.16
C ASP A 291 5.45 14.13 -4.22
N LEU A 292 5.64 14.35 -2.89
CA LEU A 292 4.59 14.15 -1.90
C LEU A 292 3.47 15.18 -2.05
N PRO A 293 2.20 14.81 -1.78
CA PRO A 293 1.06 15.73 -1.82
C PRO A 293 1.22 16.94 -0.90
N LYS A 294 1.87 16.73 0.25
CA LYS A 294 2.25 17.78 1.20
C LYS A 294 3.70 17.54 1.63
N PRO A 295 4.58 18.54 1.56
CA PRO A 295 5.94 18.41 2.06
C PRO A 295 5.97 18.03 3.54
N ILE A 296 6.87 17.12 3.91
CA ILE A 296 7.04 16.65 5.27
C ILE A 296 8.36 17.19 5.82
N THR A 297 8.28 17.89 6.94
CA THR A 297 9.46 18.30 7.71
C THR A 297 9.62 17.39 8.93
N LEU A 298 10.67 16.60 8.94
CA LEU A 298 10.99 15.73 10.07
C LEU A 298 11.81 16.51 11.10
N PRO A 299 11.51 16.38 12.41
CA PRO A 299 12.32 16.98 13.45
C PRO A 299 13.70 16.30 13.52
N LYS A 300 14.73 17.03 13.93
CA LYS A 300 16.09 16.48 14.12
C LYS A 300 16.11 15.39 15.21
N LYS A 301 15.38 15.60 16.28
CA LYS A 301 15.24 14.64 17.39
C LYS A 301 13.77 14.19 17.46
N TRP A 302 13.57 12.89 17.40
CA TRP A 302 12.23 12.29 17.55
C TRP A 302 11.93 12.11 19.03
N GLN A 303 10.66 12.24 19.41
CA GLN A 303 10.22 12.09 20.78
C GLN A 303 10.25 10.61 21.18
N GLU A 304 10.57 10.39 22.47
CA GLU A 304 10.42 9.09 23.14
C GLU A 304 9.48 9.26 24.32
N VAL A 305 8.46 8.39 24.40
CA VAL A 305 7.46 8.39 25.46
C VAL A 305 7.34 6.97 26.01
N ASP A 306 7.42 6.83 27.32
CA ASP A 306 7.22 5.55 28.01
C ASP A 306 5.73 5.15 27.92
N TYR A 307 5.46 3.87 27.59
CA TYR A 307 4.09 3.34 27.39
C TYR A 307 3.21 3.55 28.64
N GLU A 308 3.70 3.20 29.83
CA GLU A 308 2.96 3.34 31.07
C GLU A 308 2.71 4.82 31.41
N LYS A 309 3.72 5.68 31.25
CA LYS A 309 3.56 7.12 31.45
C LYS A 309 2.54 7.73 30.49
N PHE A 310 2.52 7.27 29.23
CA PHE A 310 1.53 7.71 28.25
C PHE A 310 0.12 7.34 28.69
N LEU A 311 -0.11 6.10 29.09
CA LEU A 311 -1.42 5.65 29.58
C LEU A 311 -1.81 6.39 30.87
N PHE A 312 -0.89 6.53 31.84
CA PHE A 312 -1.14 7.25 33.08
C PHE A 312 -1.59 8.69 32.83
N GLN A 313 -0.93 9.41 31.93
CA GLN A 313 -1.34 10.78 31.58
C GLN A 313 -2.76 10.87 31.01
N LYS A 314 -3.26 9.81 30.37
CA LYS A 314 -4.59 9.76 29.75
C LYS A 314 -5.69 9.23 30.68
N THR A 315 -5.32 8.39 31.64
CA THR A 315 -6.27 7.63 32.47
C THR A 315 -6.19 7.93 33.96
N GLY A 316 -5.02 8.37 34.43
CA GLY A 316 -4.69 8.45 35.86
C GLY A 316 -4.40 7.09 36.50
N LEU A 317 -4.44 5.98 35.75
CA LEU A 317 -4.24 4.62 36.24
C LEU A 317 -2.82 4.10 35.98
N LYS A 318 -2.33 3.28 36.90
CA LYS A 318 -1.08 2.53 36.75
C LYS A 318 -1.37 1.11 36.22
N LEU A 319 -0.40 0.48 35.57
CA LEU A 319 -0.58 -0.88 35.02
C LEU A 319 -0.91 -1.91 36.11
N GLN A 320 -0.52 -1.68 37.36
CA GLN A 320 -0.79 -2.53 38.51
C GLN A 320 -2.25 -2.44 39.01
N ASP A 321 -2.96 -1.34 38.71
CA ASP A 321 -4.35 -1.18 39.11
C ASP A 321 -5.23 -2.31 38.57
N SER A 322 -6.38 -2.54 39.22
CA SER A 322 -7.25 -3.70 38.96
C SER A 322 -7.85 -3.69 37.55
N LYS A 323 -8.25 -4.85 37.07
CA LYS A 323 -8.97 -4.98 35.78
C LYS A 323 -10.27 -4.18 35.81
N GLU A 324 -10.96 -4.17 36.93
CA GLU A 324 -12.22 -3.48 37.12
C GLU A 324 -12.09 -1.97 36.98
N GLU A 325 -11.01 -1.38 37.54
CA GLU A 325 -10.69 0.05 37.39
C GLU A 325 -10.39 0.40 35.93
N TRP A 326 -9.57 -0.42 35.26
CA TRP A 326 -9.25 -0.25 33.84
C TRP A 326 -10.49 -0.37 32.95
N PHE A 327 -11.37 -1.35 33.23
CA PHE A 327 -12.61 -1.54 32.49
C PHE A 327 -13.56 -0.32 32.68
N LYS A 328 -13.75 0.12 33.94
CA LYS A 328 -14.53 1.31 34.24
C LYS A 328 -14.01 2.55 33.51
N LYS A 329 -12.66 2.74 33.50
CA LYS A 329 -12.03 3.85 32.80
C LYS A 329 -12.20 3.74 31.29
N ALA A 330 -12.15 2.58 30.69
CA ALA A 330 -12.39 2.37 29.27
C ALA A 330 -13.83 2.80 28.88
N ILE A 331 -14.83 2.44 29.69
CA ILE A 331 -16.23 2.88 29.49
C ILE A 331 -16.35 4.38 29.60
N GLU A 332 -15.76 5.00 30.66
CA GLU A 332 -15.74 6.46 30.84
C GLU A 332 -15.14 7.17 29.61
N LEU A 333 -14.06 6.61 29.08
CA LEU A 333 -13.37 7.12 27.91
C LEU A 333 -14.05 6.74 26.58
N LYS A 334 -15.19 6.06 26.60
CA LYS A 334 -15.91 5.57 25.39
C LYS A 334 -15.01 4.71 24.49
N VAL A 335 -14.26 3.79 25.08
CA VAL A 335 -13.49 2.76 24.40
C VAL A 335 -14.31 1.48 24.42
N GLU A 336 -14.53 0.87 23.27
CA GLU A 336 -15.24 -0.40 23.15
C GLU A 336 -14.33 -1.53 23.65
N VAL A 337 -14.73 -2.21 24.71
CA VAL A 337 -14.06 -3.36 25.33
C VAL A 337 -15.08 -4.35 25.88
N ASP A 338 -14.80 -5.64 25.80
CA ASP A 338 -15.62 -6.68 26.44
C ASP A 338 -15.18 -6.84 27.91
N SER A 339 -16.14 -7.00 28.83
CA SER A 339 -15.86 -7.26 30.25
C SER A 339 -15.06 -8.55 30.49
N LYS A 340 -15.12 -9.50 29.55
CA LYS A 340 -14.37 -10.75 29.58
C LYS A 340 -12.93 -10.61 29.13
N GLU A 341 -12.57 -9.53 28.42
CA GLU A 341 -11.22 -9.33 27.93
C GLU A 341 -10.21 -9.25 29.07
N GLU A 342 -8.99 -9.71 28.81
CA GLU A 342 -7.86 -9.56 29.73
C GLU A 342 -7.49 -8.08 29.87
N LYS A 343 -6.93 -7.71 31.04
CA LYS A 343 -6.57 -6.33 31.38
C LYS A 343 -5.66 -5.69 30.32
N GLU A 344 -4.76 -6.46 29.76
CA GLU A 344 -3.78 -6.04 28.77
C GLU A 344 -4.43 -5.63 27.41
N LYS A 345 -5.54 -6.28 27.04
CA LYS A 345 -6.33 -5.90 25.86
C LYS A 345 -7.01 -4.54 26.07
N ILE A 346 -7.44 -4.26 27.29
CA ILE A 346 -8.02 -2.96 27.66
C ILE A 346 -6.98 -1.84 27.55
N TRP A 347 -5.74 -2.10 28.02
CA TRP A 347 -4.62 -1.13 27.85
C TRP A 347 -4.37 -0.80 26.39
N ASP A 348 -4.30 -1.83 25.55
CA ASP A 348 -4.05 -1.67 24.11
C ASP A 348 -5.19 -0.92 23.40
N ALA A 349 -6.44 -1.20 23.76
CA ALA A 349 -7.60 -0.51 23.22
C ALA A 349 -7.58 1.00 23.59
N ILE A 350 -7.27 1.33 24.84
CA ILE A 350 -7.13 2.73 25.29
C ILE A 350 -5.93 3.38 24.60
N PHE A 351 -4.79 2.69 24.51
CA PHE A 351 -3.60 3.18 23.81
C PHE A 351 -3.91 3.49 22.34
N LYS A 352 -4.56 2.57 21.63
CA LYS A 352 -5.00 2.75 20.23
C LYS A 352 -5.86 4.00 20.03
N LYS A 353 -6.75 4.30 20.96
CA LYS A 353 -7.55 5.52 20.91
C LYS A 353 -6.69 6.78 20.99
N PHE A 354 -5.85 6.88 22.00
CA PHE A 354 -5.10 8.11 22.29
C PHE A 354 -3.85 8.30 21.44
N ARG A 355 -3.26 7.25 20.87
CA ARG A 355 -2.14 7.42 19.94
C ARG A 355 -2.50 8.25 18.71
N THR A 356 -3.79 8.35 18.37
CA THR A 356 -4.27 9.19 17.26
C THR A 356 -3.99 10.68 17.46
N GLU A 357 -3.73 11.12 18.69
CA GLU A 357 -3.38 12.50 19.02
C GLU A 357 -1.90 12.82 18.71
N ILE A 358 -1.06 11.82 18.54
CA ILE A 358 0.38 11.96 18.24
C ILE A 358 0.53 12.42 16.78
N LYS A 359 1.09 13.61 16.58
CA LYS A 359 1.23 14.22 15.25
C LYS A 359 2.59 13.94 14.61
N GLY A 360 3.68 14.18 15.34
CA GLY A 360 5.05 13.96 14.86
C GLY A 360 5.51 12.52 15.06
N PRO A 361 6.66 12.13 14.47
CA PRO A 361 7.23 10.82 14.70
C PRO A 361 7.65 10.67 16.17
N THR A 362 7.07 9.69 16.86
CA THR A 362 7.25 9.47 18.31
C THR A 362 7.46 7.99 18.58
N PHE A 363 8.52 7.66 19.28
CA PHE A 363 8.77 6.31 19.77
C PHE A 363 8.03 6.10 21.11
N ILE A 364 7.17 5.09 21.16
CA ILE A 364 6.60 4.58 22.40
C ILE A 364 7.49 3.43 22.85
N VAL A 365 8.05 3.53 24.05
CA VAL A 365 9.09 2.62 24.55
C VAL A 365 8.66 1.93 25.85
N ASN A 366 9.41 0.92 26.28
CA ASN A 366 9.24 0.24 27.57
C ASN A 366 7.83 -0.40 27.75
N HIS A 367 7.40 -1.13 26.75
CA HIS A 367 6.13 -1.87 26.83
C HIS A 367 6.18 -2.93 27.93
N PRO A 368 5.04 -3.24 28.56
CA PRO A 368 4.94 -4.33 29.53
C PRO A 368 5.17 -5.70 28.89
N ILE A 369 5.71 -6.62 29.69
CA ILE A 369 6.07 -7.98 29.24
C ILE A 369 4.83 -8.78 28.82
N GLU A 370 3.70 -8.54 29.45
CA GLU A 370 2.43 -9.24 29.25
C GLU A 370 1.90 -9.12 27.80
N ILE A 371 2.19 -8.00 27.13
CA ILE A 371 1.81 -7.76 25.73
C ILE A 371 2.96 -7.97 24.74
N SER A 372 4.05 -8.63 25.16
CA SER A 372 5.27 -8.72 24.35
C SER A 372 5.93 -10.09 24.46
N PRO A 373 5.25 -11.19 24.03
CA PRO A 373 5.70 -12.57 24.30
C PRO A 373 7.03 -12.95 23.63
N LEU A 374 7.43 -12.26 22.56
CA LEU A 374 8.64 -12.56 21.77
C LEU A 374 9.80 -11.60 22.06
N ALA A 375 9.54 -10.54 22.84
CA ALA A 375 10.54 -9.52 23.14
C ALA A 375 11.35 -9.84 24.39
N LYS A 376 12.64 -9.47 24.37
CA LYS A 376 13.56 -9.64 25.50
C LYS A 376 13.25 -8.66 26.63
N LYS A 377 13.34 -9.10 27.87
CA LYS A 377 13.22 -8.22 29.05
C LYS A 377 14.22 -7.08 29.00
N ALA A 378 13.79 -5.89 29.41
CA ALA A 378 14.69 -4.76 29.60
C ALA A 378 15.65 -5.05 30.77
N LYS A 379 16.93 -4.70 30.60
CA LYS A 379 17.97 -5.03 31.59
C LYS A 379 17.65 -4.46 32.97
N ASP A 380 17.22 -3.21 33.02
CA ASP A 380 17.08 -2.44 34.26
C ASP A 380 15.63 -2.44 34.81
N ILE A 381 14.64 -2.95 34.04
CA ILE A 381 13.22 -2.98 34.42
C ILE A 381 12.62 -4.33 34.05
N PRO A 382 12.67 -5.33 34.95
CA PRO A 382 12.26 -6.71 34.64
C PRO A 382 10.79 -6.90 34.21
N THR A 383 9.90 -5.97 34.56
CA THR A 383 8.49 -5.95 34.17
C THR A 383 8.24 -5.39 32.77
N LYS A 384 9.26 -4.84 32.12
CA LYS A 384 9.20 -4.24 30.81
C LYS A 384 10.11 -4.97 29.83
N VAL A 385 9.88 -4.75 28.55
CA VAL A 385 10.69 -5.32 27.48
C VAL A 385 11.41 -4.23 26.68
N SER A 386 12.53 -4.59 26.07
CA SER A 386 13.28 -3.73 25.14
C SER A 386 12.55 -3.68 23.78
N ARG A 387 11.46 -2.92 23.74
CA ARG A 387 10.53 -2.79 22.61
C ARG A 387 10.19 -1.33 22.36
N PHE A 388 9.98 -0.97 21.11
CA PHE A 388 9.37 0.30 20.75
C PHE A 388 8.33 0.14 19.64
N GLN A 389 7.37 1.05 19.62
CA GLN A 389 6.51 1.32 18.48
C GLN A 389 6.83 2.72 17.96
N LEU A 390 6.81 2.92 16.64
CA LEU A 390 6.87 4.23 16.04
C LEU A 390 5.47 4.67 15.64
N ILE A 391 5.00 5.73 16.27
CA ILE A 391 3.74 6.39 15.91
C ILE A 391 4.05 7.65 15.13
N PHE A 392 3.38 7.81 13.97
CA PHE A 392 3.49 9.02 13.16
C PHE A 392 2.12 9.39 12.58
N LYS A 393 1.68 10.63 12.81
CA LYS A 393 0.33 11.13 12.48
C LYS A 393 -0.80 10.19 12.98
N GLY A 394 -0.63 9.65 14.17
CA GLY A 394 -1.58 8.72 14.80
C GLY A 394 -1.49 7.28 14.32
N TRP A 395 -0.72 6.97 13.29
CA TRP A 395 -0.53 5.61 12.77
C TRP A 395 0.64 4.92 13.45
N GLU A 396 0.45 3.70 13.89
CA GLU A 396 1.55 2.80 14.24
C GLU A 396 2.17 2.26 12.95
N ILE A 397 3.35 2.75 12.60
CA ILE A 397 4.04 2.33 11.36
C ILE A 397 5.13 1.30 11.59
N VAL A 398 5.69 1.24 12.81
CA VAL A 398 6.74 0.27 13.18
C VAL A 398 6.46 -0.32 14.55
N ASN A 399 6.74 -1.63 14.68
CA ASN A 399 6.90 -2.34 15.93
C ASN A 399 8.24 -3.07 15.90
N ALA A 400 9.08 -2.90 16.92
CA ALA A 400 10.43 -3.45 16.95
C ALA A 400 10.88 -3.76 18.37
N PHE A 401 11.72 -4.78 18.53
CA PHE A 401 12.25 -5.17 19.83
C PHE A 401 13.58 -5.92 19.72
N SER A 402 14.31 -5.94 20.86
CA SER A 402 15.36 -6.93 21.04
C SER A 402 14.71 -8.29 21.24
N GLU A 403 15.17 -9.29 20.50
CA GLU A 403 14.57 -10.60 20.45
C GLU A 403 14.83 -11.44 21.71
N LEU A 404 13.82 -12.15 22.18
CA LEU A 404 14.01 -13.16 23.20
C LEU A 404 14.76 -14.34 22.59
N ASN A 405 16.00 -14.53 23.05
CA ASN A 405 16.90 -15.57 22.54
C ASN A 405 17.20 -16.66 23.60
N ASN A 406 16.47 -16.70 24.71
CA ASN A 406 16.53 -17.76 25.71
C ASN A 406 15.46 -18.79 25.40
N PRO A 407 15.80 -20.04 24.97
CA PRO A 407 14.82 -21.06 24.61
C PRO A 407 13.92 -21.46 25.76
N LEU A 408 14.44 -21.52 27.00
CA LEU A 408 13.65 -21.91 28.17
C LEU A 408 12.59 -20.85 28.52
N GLU A 409 12.95 -19.59 28.49
CA GLU A 409 12.01 -18.49 28.72
C GLU A 409 11.00 -18.41 27.58
N GLN A 410 11.40 -18.61 26.32
CA GLN A 410 10.47 -18.60 25.17
C GLN A 410 9.47 -19.74 25.28
N LYS A 411 9.89 -20.92 25.67
CA LYS A 411 9.02 -22.07 25.90
C LYS A 411 7.96 -21.76 26.97
N GLN A 412 8.36 -21.21 28.11
CA GLN A 412 7.42 -20.80 29.17
C GLN A 412 6.40 -19.76 28.65
N ARG A 413 6.83 -18.78 27.89
CA ARG A 413 5.91 -17.78 27.32
C ARG A 413 4.95 -18.38 26.31
N PHE A 414 5.39 -19.31 25.49
CA PHE A 414 4.49 -20.04 24.56
C PHE A 414 3.49 -20.92 25.30
N GLU A 415 3.87 -21.51 26.42
CA GLU A 415 2.94 -22.28 27.27
C GLU A 415 1.83 -21.39 27.86
N ILE A 416 2.19 -20.18 28.31
CA ILE A 416 1.21 -19.17 28.77
C ILE A 416 0.28 -18.77 27.63
N GLN A 417 0.80 -18.52 26.42
CA GLN A 417 -0.01 -18.17 25.25
C GLN A 417 -0.95 -19.33 24.85
N ALA A 418 -0.46 -20.56 24.85
CA ALA A 418 -1.27 -21.73 24.56
C ALA A 418 -2.42 -21.92 25.58
N GLN A 419 -2.19 -21.62 26.87
CA GLN A 419 -3.24 -21.61 27.89
C GLN A 419 -4.30 -20.52 27.66
N LYS A 420 -3.90 -19.31 27.24
CA LYS A 420 -4.84 -18.26 26.86
C LYS A 420 -5.69 -18.71 25.67
N ARG A 421 -5.09 -19.38 24.70
CA ARG A 421 -5.79 -19.93 23.54
C ARG A 421 -6.83 -20.98 23.92
N THR A 422 -6.52 -21.92 24.83
CA THR A 422 -7.51 -22.92 25.32
C THR A 422 -8.68 -22.27 26.07
N LYS A 423 -8.48 -21.08 26.64
CA LYS A 423 -9.53 -20.27 27.28
C LYS A 423 -10.34 -19.41 26.29
N GLY A 424 -10.06 -19.50 24.98
CA GLY A 424 -10.85 -18.85 23.95
C GLY A 424 -10.17 -17.64 23.27
N ASP A 425 -8.93 -17.28 23.64
CA ASP A 425 -8.17 -16.25 22.95
C ASP A 425 -7.59 -16.80 21.63
N LEU A 426 -8.33 -16.66 20.54
CA LEU A 426 -7.94 -17.17 19.21
C LEU A 426 -6.75 -16.42 18.59
N GLU A 427 -6.38 -15.26 19.12
CA GLU A 427 -5.23 -14.46 18.66
C GLU A 427 -3.92 -14.90 19.34
N ALA A 428 -4.01 -15.61 20.48
CA ALA A 428 -2.83 -16.08 21.20
C ALA A 428 -2.02 -17.09 20.38
N HIS A 429 -0.69 -17.04 20.54
CA HIS A 429 0.24 -17.89 19.80
C HIS A 429 0.02 -19.38 20.06
N PRO A 430 0.03 -20.24 19.04
CA PRO A 430 0.18 -21.68 19.23
C PRO A 430 1.58 -22.01 19.74
N LYS A 431 1.73 -23.21 20.30
CA LYS A 431 3.04 -23.72 20.72
C LYS A 431 3.82 -24.19 19.47
N ASP A 432 4.87 -23.45 19.09
CA ASP A 432 5.79 -23.83 18.01
C ASP A 432 7.02 -24.53 18.60
N THR A 433 6.99 -25.87 18.60
CA THR A 433 8.08 -26.70 19.14
C THR A 433 9.31 -26.68 18.26
N GLU A 434 9.15 -26.57 16.94
CA GLU A 434 10.27 -26.50 15.99
C GLU A 434 11.04 -25.19 16.13
N PHE A 435 10.36 -24.09 16.45
CA PHE A 435 11.03 -22.81 16.72
C PHE A 435 11.80 -22.87 18.05
N ILE A 436 11.25 -23.53 19.09
CA ILE A 436 11.98 -23.74 20.34
C ILE A 436 13.23 -24.58 20.09
N GLU A 437 13.12 -25.69 19.37
CA GLU A 437 14.27 -26.51 18.98
C GLU A 437 15.34 -25.68 18.23
N ALA A 438 14.90 -24.85 17.28
CA ALA A 438 15.83 -23.97 16.57
C ALA A 438 16.57 -23.02 17.54
N LEU A 439 15.86 -22.43 18.53
CA LEU A 439 16.49 -21.58 19.55
C LEU A 439 17.51 -22.34 20.44
N GLU A 440 17.29 -23.62 20.67
CA GLU A 440 18.20 -24.48 21.44
C GLU A 440 19.58 -24.66 20.77
N TYR A 441 19.65 -24.49 19.43
CA TYR A 441 20.94 -24.40 18.72
C TYR A 441 21.65 -23.04 18.90
N GLY A 442 20.99 -22.06 19.50
CA GLY A 442 21.55 -20.77 19.85
C GLY A 442 21.23 -19.67 18.84
N MET A 443 20.59 -18.62 19.31
CA MET A 443 20.40 -17.37 18.57
C MET A 443 21.25 -16.27 19.21
N PRO A 444 22.13 -15.57 18.46
CA PRO A 444 22.91 -14.47 19.00
C PRO A 444 21.99 -13.34 19.47
N PRO A 445 22.48 -12.34 20.25
CA PRO A 445 21.72 -11.12 20.47
C PRO A 445 21.22 -10.56 19.14
N THR A 446 19.91 -10.43 19.00
CA THR A 446 19.25 -10.08 17.73
C THR A 446 18.19 -9.03 17.99
N ALA A 447 17.97 -8.15 17.04
CA ALA A 447 16.84 -7.24 17.06
C ALA A 447 16.01 -7.39 15.77
N GLY A 448 14.69 -7.33 15.92
CA GLY A 448 13.72 -7.45 14.84
C GLY A 448 12.77 -6.26 14.74
N LEU A 449 12.33 -5.98 13.54
CA LEU A 449 11.46 -4.86 13.22
C LEU A 449 10.43 -5.25 12.18
N GLY A 450 9.16 -4.95 12.45
CA GLY A 450 8.08 -4.97 11.48
C GLY A 450 7.64 -3.56 11.11
N LEU A 451 7.62 -3.22 9.80
CA LEU A 451 7.13 -1.95 9.28
C LEU A 451 5.95 -2.20 8.34
N GLY A 452 4.79 -1.61 8.67
CA GLY A 452 3.62 -1.65 7.82
C GLY A 452 3.78 -0.73 6.60
N ILE A 453 4.06 -1.31 5.42
CA ILE A 453 4.27 -0.54 4.18
C ILE A 453 3.02 0.27 3.83
N ASP A 454 1.84 -0.33 3.93
CA ASP A 454 0.58 0.35 3.63
C ASP A 454 0.37 1.56 4.55
N ARG A 455 0.68 1.43 5.84
CA ARG A 455 0.58 2.52 6.82
C ARG A 455 1.62 3.61 6.57
N LEU A 456 2.86 3.25 6.24
CA LEU A 456 3.89 4.23 5.88
C LEU A 456 3.47 5.04 4.64
N VAL A 457 2.97 4.37 3.61
CA VAL A 457 2.47 5.04 2.40
C VAL A 457 1.29 5.95 2.74
N ALA A 458 0.34 5.51 3.58
CA ALA A 458 -0.79 6.34 4.01
C ALA A 458 -0.31 7.62 4.72
N VAL A 459 0.64 7.49 5.66
CA VAL A 459 1.23 8.63 6.39
C VAL A 459 1.94 9.61 5.46
N LEU A 460 2.76 9.09 4.53
CA LEU A 460 3.56 9.94 3.64
C LEU A 460 2.70 10.60 2.54
N THR A 461 1.62 9.94 2.11
CA THR A 461 0.71 10.48 1.08
C THR A 461 -0.54 11.14 1.65
N ASP A 462 -0.60 11.35 2.97
CA ASP A 462 -1.73 11.96 3.67
C ASP A 462 -3.07 11.26 3.35
N ALA A 463 -3.03 9.94 3.19
CA ALA A 463 -4.21 9.14 2.88
C ALA A 463 -5.05 8.88 4.15
N PRO A 464 -6.38 9.06 4.11
CA PRO A 464 -7.22 8.91 5.29
C PRO A 464 -7.45 7.45 5.70
N SER A 465 -7.18 6.47 4.84
CA SER A 465 -7.45 5.05 5.07
C SER A 465 -6.51 4.18 4.24
N LEU A 466 -6.25 2.95 4.69
CA LEU A 466 -5.49 1.95 3.91
C LEU A 466 -6.14 1.62 2.57
N LYS A 467 -7.47 1.76 2.44
CA LYS A 467 -8.17 1.56 1.15
C LYS A 467 -7.71 2.52 0.06
N GLU A 468 -7.16 3.68 0.43
CA GLU A 468 -6.61 4.65 -0.53
C GLU A 468 -5.24 4.24 -1.08
N VAL A 469 -4.51 3.38 -0.39
CA VAL A 469 -3.14 2.96 -0.75
C VAL A 469 -3.03 1.50 -1.18
N ILE A 470 -4.15 0.78 -1.20
CA ILE A 470 -4.29 -0.59 -1.73
C ILE A 470 -5.06 -0.50 -3.04
N PHE A 471 -4.56 -1.11 -4.13
CA PHE A 471 -5.21 -1.03 -5.44
C PHE A 471 -6.64 -1.58 -5.41
N PHE A 472 -6.82 -2.77 -4.87
CA PHE A 472 -8.11 -3.46 -4.78
C PHE A 472 -8.34 -3.89 -3.32
N PRO A 473 -8.81 -2.98 -2.45
CA PRO A 473 -9.06 -3.30 -1.05
C PRO A 473 -10.27 -4.23 -0.91
N PHE A 474 -10.29 -5.02 0.14
CA PHE A 474 -11.47 -5.81 0.47
C PHE A 474 -12.66 -4.89 0.78
N MET A 475 -13.80 -5.19 0.15
CA MET A 475 -15.05 -4.46 0.34
C MET A 475 -16.15 -5.43 0.76
N LYS A 476 -17.06 -4.99 1.62
CA LYS A 476 -18.24 -5.81 1.96
C LYS A 476 -18.99 -6.19 0.67
N PRO A 477 -19.49 -7.43 0.56
CA PRO A 477 -20.38 -7.79 -0.56
C PRO A 477 -21.53 -6.78 -0.70
N ARG A 478 -21.96 -6.48 -1.93
CA ARG A 478 -23.19 -5.73 -2.15
C ARG A 478 -24.35 -6.62 -1.71
N LYS A 479 -25.28 -6.07 -0.97
CA LYS A 479 -26.55 -6.71 -0.68
C LYS A 479 -27.42 -6.78 -1.93
#